data_ef2d787db9bd0ff8fb3a764bdc331704
#
_entry.id   ef2d787db9bd0ff8fb3a764bdc331704
#
_cell.length_a   1.000
_cell.length_b   1.000
_cell.length_c   1.000
_cell.angle_alpha   90.00
_cell.angle_beta   90.00
_cell.angle_gamma   90.00
#
_symmetry.space_group_name_H-M   'P 1'
#
loop_
_entity.id
_entity.type
_entity.pdbx_description
1 polymer ?
#
loop_
_entity_poly.entity_id
_entity_poly.type
_entity_poly.pdbx_seq_one_letter_code
_entity_poly.pdbx_strand_id
1 'polypeptide(L)'
;MNLTDKNQREITKAKKTMSKVLMPGYMAYMLTILSMVYIVDEIASNIYNSLQSDMVTQFYVNGKGLDFNTGLATYSAMTAPLYVIMIITPFYKSLADRFGRKIFLAINTFGMGVGMLICMLAPNPIVYLVGVGVINFLMNNDMQVLYIMESVPEKHRAKFTSITKAVALLGVMAIPTLRNLFMADGGGAWQKVFMIPAIAGMVMGMISLIAMPETPTYLKRRIARLEKSEDTENSNSEEESQGSVKDAIKFIFGHKQMRAIALCAFIFVASTGGTNYYESIMKTGGMSTDNITTAMFFIPLINAAMTALSGFITDLIGRKRSVMVHTGIALVGLVSFVCCSNFGISPVIVGISYGFFIGGLWSAADILFILIPGESTPTNLRVSVVGTMGIMSGVGNVLSVAIITVGMLFIESIGFLYLGVAIPFLLIAMVILVTKVNETKGVDLTTVTGSEWD
;
A
#
# COMPACT_ATOMS: atom_id res chain seq x y z
N MET A 1 -14.75 38.52 22.58
CA MET A 1 -13.42 38.00 22.30
C MET A 1 -13.14 38.30 20.84
N ASN A 2 -12.26 39.25 20.56
CA ASN A 2 -11.99 39.70 19.19
C ASN A 2 -11.40 38.55 18.36
N LEU A 3 -11.72 38.50 17.07
CA LEU A 3 -11.19 37.51 16.14
C LEU A 3 -9.65 37.45 16.17
N THR A 4 -9.00 38.59 16.31
CA THR A 4 -7.57 38.81 16.47
C THR A 4 -6.99 38.09 17.70
N ASP A 5 -7.64 38.14 18.87
CA ASP A 5 -7.20 37.46 20.09
C ASP A 5 -7.27 35.93 19.97
N LYS A 6 -8.30 35.42 19.25
CA LYS A 6 -8.46 34.00 18.98
C LYS A 6 -7.36 33.49 18.05
N ASN A 7 -7.06 34.23 16.99
CA ASN A 7 -6.04 33.91 16.01
C ASN A 7 -4.64 33.90 16.67
N GLN A 8 -4.30 34.87 17.47
CA GLN A 8 -3.02 34.93 18.19
C GLN A 8 -2.83 33.79 19.18
N ARG A 9 -3.89 33.37 19.88
CA ARG A 9 -3.83 32.19 20.75
C ARG A 9 -3.59 30.87 19.94
N GLU A 10 -4.25 30.76 18.78
CA GLU A 10 -4.04 29.60 17.90
C GLU A 10 -2.62 29.58 17.34
N ILE A 11 -2.08 30.71 16.90
CA ILE A 11 -0.69 30.85 16.42
C ILE A 11 0.30 30.47 17.51
N THR A 12 0.11 30.99 18.74
CA THR A 12 0.99 30.68 19.88
C THR A 12 0.96 29.18 20.21
N LYS A 13 -0.25 28.57 20.21
CA LYS A 13 -0.41 27.14 20.44
C LYS A 13 0.27 26.31 19.34
N ALA A 14 0.13 26.71 18.09
CA ALA A 14 0.75 26.04 16.95
C ALA A 14 2.29 26.12 17.01
N LYS A 15 2.87 27.30 17.30
CA LYS A 15 4.32 27.51 17.48
C LYS A 15 4.87 26.64 18.62
N LYS A 16 4.15 26.55 19.76
CA LYS A 16 4.51 25.69 20.89
C LYS A 16 4.45 24.20 20.54
N THR A 17 3.49 23.76 19.76
CA THR A 17 3.39 22.37 19.29
C THR A 17 4.54 22.02 18.35
N MET A 18 4.88 22.92 17.41
CA MET A 18 6.01 22.72 16.49
C MET A 18 7.35 22.56 17.23
N SER A 19 7.62 23.40 18.24
CA SER A 19 8.87 23.29 19.01
C SER A 19 8.98 21.97 19.78
N LYS A 20 7.86 21.44 20.25
CA LYS A 20 7.82 20.11 20.92
C LYS A 20 8.10 18.95 19.96
N VAL A 21 7.51 18.97 18.76
CA VAL A 21 7.65 17.89 17.77
C VAL A 21 9.10 17.70 17.35
N LEU A 22 9.89 18.76 17.36
CA LEU A 22 11.33 18.71 17.01
C LEU A 22 12.23 18.17 18.12
N MET A 23 11.70 17.92 19.32
CA MET A 23 12.48 17.33 20.41
C MET A 23 12.67 15.82 20.19
N PRO A 24 13.90 15.27 20.36
CA PRO A 24 14.18 13.84 20.07
C PRO A 24 13.26 12.87 20.82
N GLY A 25 12.97 13.11 22.11
CA GLY A 25 12.08 12.25 22.90
C GLY A 25 10.62 12.28 22.40
N TYR A 26 10.15 13.43 21.93
CA TYR A 26 8.82 13.57 21.36
C TYR A 26 8.71 12.92 19.96
N MET A 27 9.78 13.00 19.18
CA MET A 27 9.87 12.30 17.90
C MET A 27 9.82 10.77 18.07
N ALA A 28 10.55 10.22 19.04
CA ALA A 28 10.48 8.79 19.37
C ALA A 28 9.08 8.35 19.78
N TYR A 29 8.39 9.13 20.63
CA TYR A 29 7.01 8.90 21.01
C TYR A 29 6.06 8.90 19.81
N MET A 30 6.17 9.90 18.94
CA MET A 30 5.37 10.01 17.71
C MET A 30 5.60 8.82 16.78
N LEU A 31 6.86 8.45 16.54
CA LEU A 31 7.22 7.32 15.69
C LEU A 31 6.72 5.98 16.26
N THR A 32 6.67 5.82 17.59
CA THR A 32 6.10 4.62 18.21
C THR A 32 4.60 4.52 17.90
N ILE A 33 3.83 5.60 18.06
CA ILE A 33 2.40 5.59 17.73
C ILE A 33 2.21 5.34 16.23
N LEU A 34 2.99 6.01 15.37
CA LEU A 34 2.91 5.80 13.92
C LEU A 34 3.25 4.36 13.52
N SER A 35 4.22 3.72 14.18
CA SER A 35 4.53 2.30 13.94
C SER A 35 3.35 1.39 14.31
N MET A 36 2.68 1.66 15.44
CA MET A 36 1.49 0.91 15.85
C MET A 36 0.31 1.12 14.89
N VAL A 37 0.08 2.36 14.44
CA VAL A 37 -0.91 2.67 13.40
C VAL A 37 -0.60 1.94 12.10
N TYR A 38 0.67 1.90 11.71
CA TYR A 38 1.10 1.22 10.50
C TYR A 38 0.96 -0.30 10.61
N ILE A 39 1.17 -0.89 11.80
CA ILE A 39 0.87 -2.31 12.07
C ILE A 39 -0.61 -2.60 11.82
N VAL A 40 -1.52 -1.74 12.32
CA VAL A 40 -2.97 -1.90 12.08
C VAL A 40 -3.29 -1.82 10.58
N ASP A 41 -2.68 -0.89 9.86
CA ASP A 41 -2.84 -0.72 8.43
C ASP A 41 -2.40 -1.96 7.64
N GLU A 42 -1.21 -2.49 7.92
CA GLU A 42 -0.69 -3.69 7.29
C GLU A 42 -1.49 -4.95 7.65
N ILE A 43 -1.97 -5.07 8.88
CA ILE A 43 -2.89 -6.17 9.25
C ILE A 43 -4.20 -6.03 8.47
N ALA A 44 -4.81 -4.85 8.44
CA ALA A 44 -6.07 -4.62 7.72
C ALA A 44 -5.95 -4.92 6.23
N SER A 45 -4.82 -4.58 5.61
CA SER A 45 -4.52 -4.82 4.20
C SER A 45 -4.39 -6.30 3.84
N ASN A 46 -3.93 -7.12 4.80
CA ASN A 46 -3.59 -8.52 4.56
C ASN A 46 -4.62 -9.53 5.10
N ILE A 47 -5.40 -9.16 6.13
CA ILE A 47 -6.23 -10.12 6.87
C ILE A 47 -7.36 -10.72 6.02
N TYR A 48 -8.03 -9.93 5.19
CA TYR A 48 -9.12 -10.43 4.35
C TYR A 48 -8.63 -11.34 3.22
N ASN A 49 -7.41 -11.13 2.70
CA ASN A 49 -6.76 -12.02 1.75
C ASN A 49 -6.27 -13.33 2.41
N SER A 50 -5.91 -13.24 3.70
CA SER A 50 -5.46 -14.40 4.50
C SER A 50 -6.59 -15.34 4.93
N LEU A 51 -7.84 -14.91 4.81
CA LEU A 51 -9.04 -15.67 5.19
C LEU A 51 -9.97 -15.89 3.98
N GLN A 52 -9.45 -15.67 2.77
CA GLN A 52 -10.25 -15.67 1.55
C GLN A 52 -10.87 -17.02 1.25
N SER A 53 -10.12 -18.12 1.40
CA SER A 53 -10.64 -19.44 1.11
C SER A 53 -11.71 -19.89 2.12
N ASP A 54 -11.57 -19.52 3.38
CA ASP A 54 -12.55 -19.84 4.42
C ASP A 54 -13.85 -19.08 4.18
N MET A 55 -13.77 -17.80 3.80
CA MET A 55 -14.91 -16.96 3.42
C MET A 55 -15.61 -17.51 2.18
N VAL A 56 -14.86 -17.86 1.12
CA VAL A 56 -15.40 -18.43 -0.12
C VAL A 56 -16.09 -19.76 0.18
N THR A 57 -15.45 -20.63 0.96
CA THR A 57 -16.03 -21.92 1.35
C THR A 57 -17.35 -21.73 2.09
N GLN A 58 -17.41 -20.83 3.08
CA GLN A 58 -18.63 -20.61 3.87
C GLN A 58 -19.76 -20.02 3.03
N PHE A 59 -19.52 -18.93 2.30
CA PHE A 59 -20.60 -18.16 1.69
C PHE A 59 -20.96 -18.60 0.27
N TYR A 60 -20.01 -19.17 -0.47
CA TYR A 60 -20.23 -19.52 -1.88
C TYR A 60 -20.31 -21.04 -2.08
N VAL A 61 -19.41 -21.81 -1.50
CA VAL A 61 -19.47 -23.29 -1.63
C VAL A 61 -20.61 -23.83 -0.79
N ASN A 62 -20.56 -23.65 0.54
CA ASN A 62 -21.59 -24.20 1.44
C ASN A 62 -22.92 -23.43 1.36
N GLY A 63 -22.86 -22.10 1.16
CA GLY A 63 -24.06 -21.25 1.15
C GLY A 63 -24.82 -21.23 -0.17
N LYS A 64 -24.14 -21.40 -1.32
CA LYS A 64 -24.75 -21.34 -2.66
C LYS A 64 -24.54 -22.59 -3.50
N GLY A 65 -23.80 -23.61 -3.02
CA GLY A 65 -23.53 -24.84 -3.73
C GLY A 65 -22.61 -24.70 -4.95
N LEU A 66 -21.80 -23.63 -5.00
CA LEU A 66 -20.83 -23.42 -6.08
C LEU A 66 -19.57 -24.25 -5.84
N ASP A 67 -18.86 -24.62 -6.91
CA ASP A 67 -17.50 -25.09 -6.77
C ASP A 67 -16.56 -23.95 -6.29
N PHE A 68 -15.41 -24.31 -5.73
CA PHE A 68 -14.53 -23.34 -5.08
C PHE A 68 -14.03 -22.26 -6.06
N ASN A 69 -13.62 -22.64 -7.28
CA ASN A 69 -13.08 -21.70 -8.26
C ASN A 69 -14.17 -20.73 -8.76
N THR A 70 -15.37 -21.22 -9.04
CA THR A 70 -16.52 -20.37 -9.41
C THR A 70 -16.92 -19.45 -8.24
N GLY A 71 -16.88 -19.94 -7.02
CA GLY A 71 -17.14 -19.14 -5.81
C GLY A 71 -16.09 -18.02 -5.66
N LEU A 72 -14.82 -18.34 -5.83
CA LEU A 72 -13.72 -17.39 -5.76
C LEU A 72 -13.77 -16.37 -6.91
N ALA A 73 -14.05 -16.81 -8.14
CA ALA A 73 -14.25 -15.92 -9.29
C ALA A 73 -15.43 -14.95 -9.06
N THR A 74 -16.53 -15.45 -8.51
CA THR A 74 -17.69 -14.63 -8.15
C THR A 74 -17.31 -13.57 -7.11
N TYR A 75 -16.62 -13.96 -6.05
CA TYR A 75 -16.10 -13.01 -5.04
C TYR A 75 -15.15 -11.98 -5.67
N SER A 76 -14.22 -12.42 -6.51
CA SER A 76 -13.29 -11.56 -7.22
C SER A 76 -14.00 -10.54 -8.11
N ALA A 77 -15.00 -10.98 -8.89
CA ALA A 77 -15.83 -10.10 -9.70
C ALA A 77 -16.58 -9.04 -8.87
N MET A 78 -17.07 -9.43 -7.69
CA MET A 78 -17.74 -8.50 -6.76
C MET A 78 -16.77 -7.53 -6.07
N THR A 79 -15.49 -7.87 -5.93
CA THR A 79 -14.47 -6.97 -5.39
C THR A 79 -13.89 -6.02 -6.44
N ALA A 80 -14.00 -6.33 -7.73
CA ALA A 80 -13.45 -5.51 -8.81
C ALA A 80 -13.89 -4.03 -8.76
N PRO A 81 -15.15 -3.67 -8.44
CA PRO A 81 -15.56 -2.27 -8.29
C PRO A 81 -14.84 -1.53 -7.16
N LEU A 82 -14.30 -2.24 -6.15
CA LEU A 82 -13.58 -1.62 -5.05
C LEU A 82 -12.25 -0.99 -5.50
N TYR A 83 -11.67 -1.44 -6.61
CA TYR A 83 -10.48 -0.81 -7.19
C TYR A 83 -10.75 0.58 -7.76
N VAL A 84 -12.00 0.91 -8.12
CA VAL A 84 -12.41 2.27 -8.52
C VAL A 84 -12.22 3.26 -7.35
N ILE A 85 -12.27 2.79 -6.13
CA ILE A 85 -11.99 3.56 -4.91
C ILE A 85 -10.62 4.23 -4.98
N MET A 86 -9.62 3.59 -5.60
CA MET A 86 -8.28 4.17 -5.77
C MET A 86 -8.30 5.50 -6.55
N ILE A 87 -9.27 5.70 -7.45
CA ILE A 87 -9.43 6.95 -8.20
C ILE A 87 -9.91 8.10 -7.29
N ILE A 88 -10.68 7.76 -6.25
CA ILE A 88 -11.26 8.74 -5.31
C ILE A 88 -10.24 9.13 -4.21
N THR A 89 -9.29 8.26 -3.92
CA THR A 89 -8.28 8.46 -2.86
C THR A 89 -7.55 9.81 -2.94
N PRO A 90 -7.09 10.33 -4.08
CA PRO A 90 -6.41 11.63 -4.15
C PRO A 90 -7.30 12.79 -3.68
N PHE A 91 -8.61 12.73 -3.99
CA PHE A 91 -9.57 13.75 -3.53
C PHE A 91 -9.76 13.69 -2.00
N TYR A 92 -9.83 12.50 -1.44
CA TYR A 92 -9.89 12.32 0.01
C TYR A 92 -8.60 12.82 0.69
N LYS A 93 -7.42 12.52 0.12
CA LYS A 93 -6.13 13.02 0.64
C LYS A 93 -6.06 14.54 0.63
N SER A 94 -6.61 15.22 -0.38
CA SER A 94 -6.64 16.69 -0.45
C SER A 94 -7.43 17.33 0.69
N LEU A 95 -8.44 16.63 1.23
CA LEU A 95 -9.17 17.12 2.41
C LEU A 95 -8.28 17.17 3.67
N ALA A 96 -7.28 16.29 3.78
CA ALA A 96 -6.32 16.31 4.87
C ALA A 96 -5.43 17.58 4.83
N ASP A 97 -5.20 18.18 3.65
CA ASP A 97 -4.52 19.46 3.51
C ASP A 97 -5.34 20.64 4.08
N ARG A 98 -6.66 20.50 4.05
CA ARG A 98 -7.59 21.53 4.55
C ARG A 98 -7.90 21.38 6.04
N PHE A 99 -8.18 20.15 6.49
CA PHE A 99 -8.70 19.88 7.84
C PHE A 99 -7.64 19.40 8.84
N GLY A 100 -6.45 19.04 8.38
CA GLY A 100 -5.34 18.55 9.21
C GLY A 100 -5.10 17.06 9.07
N ARG A 101 -3.82 16.66 9.21
CA ARG A 101 -3.38 15.28 9.04
C ARG A 101 -3.81 14.39 10.19
N LYS A 102 -3.81 14.94 11.41
CA LYS A 102 -4.15 14.22 12.64
C LYS A 102 -5.55 13.58 12.58
N ILE A 103 -6.54 14.34 12.13
CA ILE A 103 -7.92 13.88 12.06
C ILE A 103 -8.04 12.74 11.06
N PHE A 104 -7.40 12.85 9.90
CA PHE A 104 -7.43 11.81 8.87
C PHE A 104 -6.67 10.55 9.27
N LEU A 105 -5.54 10.67 9.96
CA LEU A 105 -4.84 9.53 10.55
C LEU A 105 -5.77 8.75 11.50
N ALA A 106 -6.45 9.46 12.39
CA ALA A 106 -7.37 8.86 13.35
C ALA A 106 -8.59 8.22 12.66
N ILE A 107 -9.21 8.90 11.70
CA ILE A 107 -10.37 8.39 10.93
C ILE A 107 -9.98 7.14 10.15
N ASN A 108 -8.82 7.15 9.46
CA ASN A 108 -8.38 6.01 8.68
C ASN A 108 -8.15 4.79 9.59
N THR A 109 -7.40 4.97 10.68
CA THR A 109 -7.08 3.87 11.59
C THR A 109 -8.31 3.32 12.30
N PHE A 110 -9.17 4.21 12.82
CA PHE A 110 -10.44 3.82 13.46
C PHE A 110 -11.38 3.13 12.46
N GLY A 111 -11.53 3.70 11.28
CA GLY A 111 -12.41 3.18 10.24
C GLY A 111 -11.96 1.83 9.69
N MET A 112 -10.64 1.56 9.59
CA MET A 112 -10.13 0.22 9.27
C MET A 112 -10.52 -0.79 10.35
N GLY A 113 -10.47 -0.40 11.63
CA GLY A 113 -10.99 -1.20 12.75
C GLY A 113 -12.49 -1.50 12.60
N VAL A 114 -13.29 -0.50 12.23
CA VAL A 114 -14.73 -0.69 11.95
C VAL A 114 -14.95 -1.59 10.74
N GLY A 115 -14.18 -1.44 9.67
CA GLY A 115 -14.24 -2.33 8.50
C GLY A 115 -13.96 -3.78 8.86
N MET A 116 -12.93 -4.04 9.67
CA MET A 116 -12.64 -5.38 10.21
C MET A 116 -13.76 -5.91 11.12
N LEU A 117 -14.38 -5.05 11.92
CA LEU A 117 -15.54 -5.44 12.75
C LEU A 117 -16.75 -5.81 11.89
N ILE A 118 -17.01 -5.09 10.79
CA ILE A 118 -18.07 -5.44 9.83
C ILE A 118 -17.77 -6.80 9.19
N CYS A 119 -16.52 -7.09 8.80
CA CYS A 119 -16.13 -8.40 8.27
C CYS A 119 -16.33 -9.51 9.29
N MET A 120 -16.01 -9.27 10.57
CA MET A 120 -16.21 -10.22 11.67
C MET A 120 -17.69 -10.59 11.87
N LEU A 121 -18.57 -9.59 11.81
CA LEU A 121 -20.00 -9.74 12.06
C LEU A 121 -20.81 -10.06 10.80
N ALA A 122 -20.17 -10.22 9.63
CA ALA A 122 -20.86 -10.38 8.37
C ALA A 122 -21.68 -11.69 8.30
N PRO A 123 -23.01 -11.61 8.15
CA PRO A 123 -23.88 -12.78 8.01
C PRO A 123 -23.92 -13.31 6.56
N ASN A 124 -23.45 -12.55 5.60
CA ASN A 124 -23.50 -12.86 4.18
C ASN A 124 -22.35 -12.15 3.43
N PRO A 125 -22.03 -12.56 2.17
CA PRO A 125 -20.92 -12.02 1.42
C PRO A 125 -21.06 -10.53 1.08
N ILE A 126 -22.27 -9.97 0.99
CA ILE A 126 -22.48 -8.55 0.68
C ILE A 126 -22.01 -7.69 1.85
N VAL A 127 -22.40 -8.01 3.07
CA VAL A 127 -21.96 -7.28 4.28
C VAL A 127 -20.44 -7.42 4.46
N TYR A 128 -19.89 -8.61 4.19
CA TYR A 128 -18.44 -8.81 4.19
C TYR A 128 -17.74 -7.88 3.20
N LEU A 129 -18.25 -7.78 1.96
CA LEU A 129 -17.71 -6.88 0.93
C LEU A 129 -17.79 -5.39 1.32
N VAL A 130 -18.84 -4.99 2.05
CA VAL A 130 -18.90 -3.62 2.61
C VAL A 130 -17.74 -3.39 3.58
N GLY A 131 -17.45 -4.34 4.47
CA GLY A 131 -16.31 -4.27 5.39
C GLY A 131 -14.97 -4.17 4.64
N VAL A 132 -14.76 -5.03 3.65
CA VAL A 132 -13.58 -5.01 2.77
C VAL A 132 -13.49 -3.67 2.01
N GLY A 133 -14.61 -3.13 1.54
CA GLY A 133 -14.68 -1.82 0.87
C GLY A 133 -14.25 -0.67 1.78
N VAL A 134 -14.70 -0.67 3.04
CA VAL A 134 -14.28 0.33 4.04
C VAL A 134 -12.77 0.23 4.30
N ILE A 135 -12.24 -0.97 4.47
CA ILE A 135 -10.80 -1.19 4.65
C ILE A 135 -10.03 -0.65 3.44
N ASN A 136 -10.40 -1.06 2.22
CA ASN A 136 -9.72 -0.63 0.98
C ASN A 136 -9.78 0.88 0.75
N PHE A 137 -10.89 1.53 1.09
CA PHE A 137 -11.00 2.99 0.99
C PHE A 137 -10.01 3.71 1.90
N LEU A 138 -9.83 3.23 3.13
CA LEU A 138 -9.06 3.92 4.16
C LEU A 138 -7.58 3.58 4.13
N MET A 139 -7.20 2.32 3.80
CA MET A 139 -5.80 1.89 3.77
C MET A 139 -4.98 2.57 2.66
N ASN A 140 -5.58 2.88 1.51
CA ASN A 140 -4.88 3.50 0.39
C ASN A 140 -4.41 4.95 0.65
N ASN A 141 -4.65 5.48 1.84
CA ASN A 141 -4.35 6.86 2.15
C ASN A 141 -2.94 7.11 2.70
N ASP A 142 -2.25 6.10 3.22
CA ASP A 142 -0.87 6.16 3.72
C ASP A 142 -0.56 7.39 4.60
N MET A 143 -1.51 7.77 5.47
CA MET A 143 -1.36 8.97 6.30
C MET A 143 -0.17 8.88 7.25
N GLN A 144 0.21 7.68 7.70
CA GLN A 144 1.37 7.43 8.53
C GLN A 144 2.68 7.79 7.81
N VAL A 145 2.78 7.47 6.51
CA VAL A 145 3.94 7.83 5.69
C VAL A 145 4.02 9.35 5.52
N LEU A 146 2.90 10.00 5.22
CA LEU A 146 2.83 11.46 5.10
C LEU A 146 3.25 12.15 6.41
N TYR A 147 2.83 11.61 7.56
CA TYR A 147 3.25 12.13 8.87
C TYR A 147 4.76 12.06 9.07
N ILE A 148 5.40 10.94 8.74
CA ILE A 148 6.85 10.79 8.82
C ILE A 148 7.53 11.79 7.89
N MET A 149 7.07 11.92 6.65
CA MET A 149 7.64 12.84 5.64
C MET A 149 7.56 14.31 6.08
N GLU A 150 6.49 14.70 6.77
CA GLU A 150 6.29 16.08 7.23
C GLU A 150 6.92 16.40 8.59
N SER A 151 7.19 15.39 9.42
CA SER A 151 7.62 15.60 10.82
C SER A 151 9.08 15.24 11.06
N VAL A 152 9.66 14.35 10.25
CA VAL A 152 11.05 13.90 10.42
C VAL A 152 11.99 14.77 9.57
N PRO A 153 13.17 15.17 10.10
CA PRO A 153 14.19 15.88 9.31
C PRO A 153 14.61 15.10 8.06
N GLU A 154 14.85 15.81 6.96
CA GLU A 154 15.16 15.21 5.63
C GLU A 154 16.23 14.12 5.68
N LYS A 155 17.31 14.38 6.38
CA LYS A 155 18.45 13.46 6.56
C LYS A 155 18.05 12.08 7.07
N HIS A 156 16.93 11.97 7.79
CA HIS A 156 16.52 10.75 8.49
C HIS A 156 15.18 10.17 7.97
N ARG A 157 14.47 10.84 7.05
CA ARG A 157 13.15 10.45 6.56
C ARG A 157 13.15 9.02 5.99
N ALA A 158 14.04 8.74 5.03
CA ALA A 158 14.12 7.42 4.41
C ALA A 158 14.36 6.31 5.44
N LYS A 159 15.29 6.54 6.38
CA LYS A 159 15.59 5.58 7.45
C LYS A 159 14.37 5.27 8.32
N PHE A 160 13.69 6.30 8.81
CA PHE A 160 12.54 6.10 9.70
C PHE A 160 11.33 5.52 8.94
N THR A 161 11.10 5.92 7.69
CA THR A 161 10.05 5.33 6.86
C THR A 161 10.29 3.83 6.65
N SER A 162 11.53 3.43 6.30
CA SER A 162 11.86 2.01 6.10
C SER A 162 11.76 1.20 7.40
N ILE A 163 12.23 1.74 8.52
CA ILE A 163 12.15 1.04 9.82
C ILE A 163 10.68 0.85 10.24
N THR A 164 9.86 1.91 10.17
CA THR A 164 8.44 1.81 10.56
C THR A 164 7.67 0.86 9.65
N LYS A 165 7.96 0.86 8.34
CA LYS A 165 7.36 -0.09 7.38
C LYS A 165 7.80 -1.53 7.68
N ALA A 166 9.08 -1.78 7.95
CA ALA A 166 9.57 -3.11 8.31
C ALA A 166 8.93 -3.63 9.59
N VAL A 167 8.81 -2.80 10.62
CA VAL A 167 8.12 -3.15 11.88
C VAL A 167 6.63 -3.44 11.63
N ALA A 168 5.97 -2.66 10.77
CA ALA A 168 4.58 -2.88 10.41
C ALA A 168 4.37 -4.22 9.68
N LEU A 169 5.24 -4.55 8.73
CA LEU A 169 5.21 -5.83 8.03
C LEU A 169 5.42 -7.03 8.98
N LEU A 170 6.31 -6.91 9.97
CA LEU A 170 6.44 -7.94 11.01
C LEU A 170 5.15 -8.08 11.85
N GLY A 171 4.41 -6.99 12.04
CA GLY A 171 3.10 -7.00 12.71
C GLY A 171 2.07 -7.89 12.02
N VAL A 172 2.18 -8.12 10.70
CA VAL A 172 1.32 -9.04 9.94
C VAL A 172 1.41 -10.49 10.45
N MET A 173 2.50 -10.87 11.15
CA MET A 173 2.61 -12.17 11.82
C MET A 173 1.54 -12.41 12.89
N ALA A 174 0.84 -11.35 13.32
CA ALA A 174 -0.32 -11.51 14.19
C ALA A 174 -1.44 -12.32 13.51
N ILE A 175 -1.60 -12.25 12.19
CA ILE A 175 -2.67 -12.97 11.47
C ILE A 175 -2.52 -14.49 11.62
N PRO A 176 -1.40 -15.13 11.25
CA PRO A 176 -1.26 -16.58 11.48
C PRO A 176 -1.31 -16.96 12.95
N THR A 177 -0.87 -16.10 13.88
CA THR A 177 -1.04 -16.33 15.33
C THR A 177 -2.52 -16.40 15.71
N LEU A 178 -3.34 -15.48 15.21
CA LEU A 178 -4.78 -15.47 15.44
C LEU A 178 -5.50 -16.62 14.73
N ARG A 179 -5.03 -17.02 13.53
CA ARG A 179 -5.53 -18.24 12.86
C ARG A 179 -5.31 -19.47 13.75
N ASN A 180 -4.09 -19.66 14.28
CA ASN A 180 -3.81 -20.78 15.21
C ASN A 180 -4.68 -20.72 16.47
N LEU A 181 -4.96 -19.52 17.00
CA LEU A 181 -5.78 -19.35 18.20
C LEU A 181 -7.27 -19.69 17.97
N PHE A 182 -7.83 -19.28 16.83
CA PHE A 182 -9.27 -19.37 16.59
C PHE A 182 -9.68 -20.47 15.60
N MET A 183 -8.74 -21.06 14.84
CA MET A 183 -9.03 -22.00 13.77
C MET A 183 -8.35 -23.38 13.93
N ALA A 184 -7.64 -23.62 15.05
CA ALA A 184 -6.87 -24.85 15.30
C ALA A 184 -7.70 -26.15 15.23
N ASP A 185 -8.99 -26.11 15.54
CA ASP A 185 -9.88 -27.27 15.61
C ASP A 185 -10.70 -27.50 14.33
N GLY A 186 -10.21 -27.14 13.17
CA GLY A 186 -10.88 -27.41 11.89
C GLY A 186 -11.72 -26.28 11.30
N GLY A 187 -11.44 -25.05 11.66
CA GLY A 187 -11.75 -23.91 10.79
C GLY A 187 -13.10 -23.23 10.97
N GLY A 188 -13.90 -23.59 11.96
CA GLY A 188 -15.27 -23.04 12.11
C GLY A 188 -15.38 -21.58 12.54
N ALA A 189 -14.31 -20.92 12.94
CA ALA A 189 -14.36 -19.60 13.56
C ALA A 189 -13.46 -18.54 12.89
N TRP A 190 -13.22 -18.65 11.57
CA TRP A 190 -12.36 -17.72 10.82
C TRP A 190 -12.73 -16.24 11.01
N GLN A 191 -14.00 -15.92 11.18
CA GLN A 191 -14.46 -14.56 11.42
C GLN A 191 -13.91 -13.97 12.73
N LYS A 192 -13.64 -14.80 13.75
CA LYS A 192 -13.07 -14.35 15.04
C LYS A 192 -11.63 -13.84 14.89
N VAL A 193 -10.91 -14.21 13.81
CA VAL A 193 -9.58 -13.70 13.52
C VAL A 193 -9.57 -12.17 13.36
N PHE A 194 -10.65 -11.58 12.89
CA PHE A 194 -10.82 -10.12 12.80
C PHE A 194 -10.98 -9.42 14.16
N MET A 195 -11.37 -10.12 15.23
CA MET A 195 -11.80 -9.51 16.50
C MET A 195 -10.71 -8.65 17.14
N ILE A 196 -9.53 -9.21 17.35
CA ILE A 196 -8.44 -8.50 18.01
C ILE A 196 -7.93 -7.33 17.15
N PRO A 197 -7.66 -7.50 15.83
CA PRO A 197 -7.29 -6.40 14.96
C PRO A 197 -8.34 -5.28 14.85
N ALA A 198 -9.64 -5.63 14.85
CA ALA A 198 -10.71 -4.64 14.82
C ALA A 198 -10.67 -3.74 16.06
N ILE A 199 -10.60 -4.35 17.24
CA ILE A 199 -10.49 -3.62 18.52
C ILE A 199 -9.22 -2.78 18.55
N ALA A 200 -8.07 -3.36 18.15
CA ALA A 200 -6.80 -2.65 18.10
C ALA A 200 -6.87 -1.43 17.16
N GLY A 201 -7.46 -1.56 15.98
CA GLY A 201 -7.66 -0.46 15.05
C GLY A 201 -8.51 0.67 15.62
N MET A 202 -9.63 0.35 16.24
CA MET A 202 -10.50 1.35 16.88
C MET A 202 -9.79 2.05 18.05
N VAL A 203 -9.10 1.31 18.91
CA VAL A 203 -8.34 1.85 20.05
C VAL A 203 -7.19 2.74 19.56
N MET A 204 -6.42 2.27 18.58
CA MET A 204 -5.31 3.05 18.01
C MET A 204 -5.78 4.30 17.28
N GLY A 205 -6.93 4.25 16.61
CA GLY A 205 -7.57 5.45 16.03
C GLY A 205 -7.92 6.49 17.09
N MET A 206 -8.49 6.08 18.22
CA MET A 206 -8.78 6.98 19.34
C MET A 206 -7.49 7.52 19.99
N ILE A 207 -6.48 6.66 20.21
CA ILE A 207 -5.18 7.09 20.72
C ILE A 207 -4.56 8.12 19.77
N SER A 208 -4.60 7.90 18.45
CA SER A 208 -4.08 8.83 17.47
C SER A 208 -4.80 10.18 17.53
N LEU A 209 -6.11 10.18 17.72
CA LEU A 209 -6.90 11.41 17.84
C LEU A 209 -6.52 12.22 19.11
N ILE A 210 -6.20 11.57 20.21
CA ILE A 210 -5.90 12.22 21.49
C ILE A 210 -4.41 12.58 21.57
N ALA A 211 -3.54 11.61 21.30
CA ALA A 211 -2.13 11.62 21.63
C ALA A 211 -1.23 12.19 20.53
N MET A 212 -1.62 12.09 19.23
CA MET A 212 -0.79 12.61 18.16
C MET A 212 -0.87 14.13 18.07
N PRO A 213 0.26 14.84 17.86
CA PRO A 213 0.25 16.26 17.49
C PRO A 213 -0.14 16.43 16.02
N GLU A 214 -0.45 17.63 15.61
CA GLU A 214 -0.56 17.96 14.18
C GLU A 214 0.86 18.11 13.57
N THR A 215 0.97 17.87 12.25
CA THR A 215 2.29 17.91 11.59
C THR A 215 2.86 19.34 11.50
N PRO A 216 4.19 19.51 11.60
CA PRO A 216 4.83 20.84 11.50
C PRO A 216 4.51 21.56 10.19
N THR A 217 4.45 20.85 9.08
CA THR A 217 4.14 21.42 7.76
C THR A 217 2.73 21.99 7.70
N TYR A 218 1.74 21.25 8.21
CA TYR A 218 0.38 21.76 8.32
C TYR A 218 0.28 22.98 9.25
N LEU A 219 0.94 22.91 10.42
CA LEU A 219 0.94 24.01 11.38
C LEU A 219 1.56 25.29 10.79
N LYS A 220 2.67 25.18 10.03
CA LYS A 220 3.28 26.31 9.31
C LYS A 220 2.29 26.94 8.33
N ARG A 221 1.64 26.12 7.50
CA ARG A 221 0.61 26.61 6.54
C ARG A 221 -0.57 27.26 7.24
N ARG A 222 -1.02 26.70 8.38
CA ARG A 222 -2.12 27.28 9.16
C ARG A 222 -1.74 28.62 9.78
N ILE A 223 -0.53 28.75 10.35
CA ILE A 223 -0.01 30.01 10.87
C ILE A 223 0.03 31.07 9.78
N ALA A 224 0.61 30.76 8.62
CA ALA A 224 0.69 31.67 7.49
C ALA A 224 -0.69 32.15 7.00
N ARG A 225 -1.71 31.26 7.02
CA ARG A 225 -3.10 31.64 6.69
C ARG A 225 -3.70 32.57 7.74
N LEU A 226 -3.45 32.32 9.03
CA LEU A 226 -3.96 33.16 10.12
C LEU A 226 -3.27 34.55 10.15
N GLU A 227 -1.96 34.59 9.93
CA GLU A 227 -1.18 35.84 9.82
C GLU A 227 -1.63 36.69 8.60
N LYS A 228 -1.88 36.05 7.44
CA LYS A 228 -2.40 36.72 6.25
C LYS A 228 -3.84 37.26 6.43
N SER A 229 -4.68 36.59 7.20
CA SER A 229 -6.04 37.06 7.48
C SER A 229 -6.04 38.31 8.36
N GLU A 230 -4.93 38.63 9.01
CA GLU A 230 -4.75 39.89 9.76
C GLU A 230 -4.27 41.05 8.88
N ASP A 231 -3.55 40.77 7.77
CA ASP A 231 -2.84 41.80 6.99
C ASP A 231 -3.54 42.25 5.70
N THR A 232 -4.55 41.53 5.14
CA THR A 232 -5.06 41.99 3.84
C THR A 232 -6.45 41.50 3.42
N GLU A 233 -7.28 42.48 3.03
CA GLU A 233 -8.35 42.37 2.03
C GLU A 233 -7.81 42.33 0.56
N ASN A 234 -6.53 42.44 0.31
CA ASN A 234 -5.97 42.56 -1.03
C ASN A 234 -4.59 41.93 -1.18
N SER A 235 -4.50 40.64 -1.44
CA SER A 235 -3.44 40.13 -2.32
C SER A 235 -3.78 38.72 -2.79
N ASN A 236 -3.99 38.57 -4.10
CA ASN A 236 -3.84 37.35 -4.85
C ASN A 236 -2.39 36.85 -4.69
N SER A 237 -2.13 36.07 -3.65
CA SER A 237 -0.85 35.37 -3.55
C SER A 237 -0.92 34.16 -4.46
N GLU A 238 -0.07 34.14 -5.46
CA GLU A 238 0.34 32.98 -6.22
C GLU A 238 0.64 31.84 -5.23
N GLU A 239 -0.33 30.94 -5.03
CA GLU A 239 0.01 29.58 -4.66
C GLU A 239 0.95 29.11 -5.77
N GLU A 240 2.19 28.73 -5.44
CA GLU A 240 3.02 27.96 -6.38
C GLU A 240 2.11 26.84 -6.89
N SER A 241 1.63 26.98 -8.10
CA SER A 241 0.69 26.06 -8.71
C SER A 241 1.42 24.75 -8.87
N GLN A 242 1.21 23.83 -7.95
CA GLN A 242 1.56 22.44 -8.21
C GLN A 242 0.87 22.09 -9.53
N GLY A 243 1.65 21.63 -10.50
CA GLY A 243 1.17 21.33 -11.83
C GLY A 243 -0.07 20.45 -11.76
N SER A 244 -1.06 20.73 -12.58
CA SER A 244 -2.33 20.01 -12.57
C SER A 244 -2.12 18.55 -13.04
N VAL A 245 -3.05 17.66 -12.72
CA VAL A 245 -3.08 16.29 -13.28
C VAL A 245 -3.02 16.31 -14.80
N LYS A 246 -3.64 17.31 -15.44
CA LYS A 246 -3.61 17.51 -16.90
C LYS A 246 -2.18 17.80 -17.40
N ASP A 247 -1.44 18.61 -16.68
CA ASP A 247 -0.04 18.93 -17.03
C ASP A 247 0.86 17.70 -16.83
N ALA A 248 0.62 16.93 -15.76
CA ALA A 248 1.30 15.66 -15.53
C ALA A 248 1.06 14.65 -16.67
N ILE A 249 -0.18 14.48 -17.10
CA ILE A 249 -0.53 13.63 -18.24
C ILE A 249 0.18 14.12 -19.51
N LYS A 250 0.13 15.43 -19.80
CA LYS A 250 0.81 16.03 -20.96
C LYS A 250 2.32 15.79 -20.89
N PHE A 251 2.93 15.93 -19.72
CA PHE A 251 4.34 15.65 -19.50
C PHE A 251 4.69 14.19 -19.73
N ILE A 252 3.93 13.25 -19.13
CA ILE A 252 4.16 11.81 -19.29
C ILE A 252 4.10 11.41 -20.77
N PHE A 253 3.11 11.86 -21.51
CA PHE A 253 2.96 11.51 -22.92
C PHE A 253 3.84 12.35 -23.85
N GLY A 254 4.36 13.49 -23.41
CA GLY A 254 5.25 14.36 -24.15
C GLY A 254 6.68 13.85 -24.28
N HIS A 255 7.21 13.17 -23.24
CA HIS A 255 8.60 12.75 -23.16
C HIS A 255 8.77 11.25 -23.39
N LYS A 256 9.79 10.84 -24.19
CA LYS A 256 10.02 9.42 -24.53
C LYS A 256 10.33 8.57 -23.30
N GLN A 257 11.19 9.05 -22.42
CA GLN A 257 11.53 8.38 -21.16
C GLN A 257 10.26 8.14 -20.31
N MET A 258 9.45 9.17 -20.10
CA MET A 258 8.27 9.09 -19.27
C MET A 258 7.20 8.16 -19.85
N ARG A 259 7.01 8.15 -21.17
CA ARG A 259 6.14 7.18 -21.85
C ARG A 259 6.61 5.75 -21.65
N ALA A 260 7.93 5.52 -21.76
CA ALA A 260 8.51 4.20 -21.54
C ALA A 260 8.34 3.73 -20.09
N ILE A 261 8.57 4.61 -19.11
CA ILE A 261 8.35 4.33 -17.68
C ILE A 261 6.87 4.00 -17.43
N ALA A 262 5.95 4.82 -17.93
CA ALA A 262 4.52 4.63 -17.76
C ALA A 262 4.03 3.31 -18.35
N LEU A 263 4.47 2.97 -19.56
CA LEU A 263 4.15 1.69 -20.21
C LEU A 263 4.74 0.51 -19.45
N CYS A 264 6.00 0.60 -19.03
CA CYS A 264 6.66 -0.42 -18.23
C CYS A 264 5.92 -0.65 -16.91
N ALA A 265 5.58 0.42 -16.21
CA ALA A 265 4.84 0.39 -14.95
C ALA A 265 3.44 -0.21 -15.10
N PHE A 266 2.69 0.18 -16.14
CA PHE A 266 1.37 -0.37 -16.43
C PHE A 266 1.41 -1.88 -16.68
N ILE A 267 2.36 -2.35 -17.50
CA ILE A 267 2.55 -3.78 -17.79
C ILE A 267 3.01 -4.52 -16.53
N PHE A 268 3.90 -3.91 -15.74
CA PHE A 268 4.36 -4.48 -14.47
C PHE A 268 3.18 -4.72 -13.51
N VAL A 269 2.31 -3.74 -13.33
CA VAL A 269 1.14 -3.89 -12.45
C VAL A 269 0.14 -4.91 -12.98
N ALA A 270 0.02 -5.06 -14.30
CA ALA A 270 -0.81 -6.11 -14.88
C ALA A 270 -0.39 -7.54 -14.45
N SER A 271 0.81 -7.71 -13.90
CA SER A 271 1.26 -8.98 -13.29
C SER A 271 0.80 -9.19 -11.85
N THR A 272 0.27 -8.16 -11.16
CA THR A 272 0.07 -8.23 -9.70
C THR A 272 -1.28 -8.79 -9.26
N GLY A 273 -2.24 -9.01 -10.17
CA GLY A 273 -3.61 -9.40 -9.82
C GLY A 273 -3.77 -10.70 -9.04
N GLY A 274 -2.79 -11.59 -9.13
CA GLY A 274 -2.79 -12.83 -8.37
C GLY A 274 -2.24 -12.74 -6.94
N THR A 275 -1.64 -11.60 -6.56
CA THR A 275 -1.05 -11.43 -5.21
C THR A 275 -2.07 -11.59 -4.08
N ASN A 276 -3.32 -11.24 -4.32
CA ASN A 276 -4.39 -11.34 -3.33
C ASN A 276 -4.91 -12.78 -3.13
N TYR A 277 -4.50 -13.74 -3.97
CA TYR A 277 -5.01 -15.12 -3.94
C TYR A 277 -4.02 -16.12 -3.34
N TYR A 278 -2.94 -15.66 -2.68
CA TYR A 278 -1.89 -16.55 -2.18
C TYR A 278 -2.40 -17.65 -1.25
N GLU A 279 -3.35 -17.34 -0.40
CA GLU A 279 -4.01 -18.29 0.51
C GLU A 279 -4.83 -19.32 -0.30
N SER A 280 -5.61 -18.85 -1.27
CA SER A 280 -6.39 -19.71 -2.18
C SER A 280 -5.50 -20.56 -3.07
N ILE A 281 -4.33 -20.07 -3.50
CA ILE A 281 -3.33 -20.85 -4.26
C ILE A 281 -2.80 -22.00 -3.40
N MET A 282 -2.44 -21.76 -2.16
CA MET A 282 -2.01 -22.80 -1.23
C MET A 282 -3.11 -23.83 -0.97
N LYS A 283 -4.35 -23.38 -0.81
CA LYS A 283 -5.52 -24.23 -0.58
C LYS A 283 -5.81 -25.13 -1.78
N THR A 284 -5.88 -24.58 -2.99
CA THR A 284 -6.09 -25.37 -4.23
C THR A 284 -4.88 -26.23 -4.59
N GLY A 285 -3.68 -25.90 -4.10
CA GLY A 285 -2.48 -26.74 -4.17
C GLY A 285 -2.51 -27.94 -3.22
N GLY A 286 -3.58 -28.11 -2.41
CA GLY A 286 -3.75 -29.27 -1.52
C GLY A 286 -3.14 -29.08 -0.12
N MET A 287 -2.72 -27.88 0.26
CA MET A 287 -2.19 -27.63 1.60
C MET A 287 -3.31 -27.62 2.66
N SER A 288 -3.04 -28.23 3.82
CA SER A 288 -3.93 -28.18 4.97
C SER A 288 -3.94 -26.78 5.59
N THR A 289 -4.99 -26.46 6.36
CA THR A 289 -5.12 -25.16 7.07
C THR A 289 -3.91 -24.88 7.96
N ASP A 290 -3.37 -25.88 8.66
CA ASP A 290 -2.21 -25.74 9.53
C ASP A 290 -0.93 -25.44 8.74
N ASN A 291 -0.75 -26.12 7.59
CA ASN A 291 0.37 -25.86 6.70
C ASN A 291 0.30 -24.46 6.07
N ILE A 292 -0.88 -24.02 5.67
CA ILE A 292 -1.11 -22.65 5.18
C ILE A 292 -0.77 -21.63 6.27
N THR A 293 -1.26 -21.85 7.49
CA THR A 293 -0.98 -20.98 8.63
C THR A 293 0.52 -20.93 8.95
N THR A 294 1.20 -22.09 8.89
CA THR A 294 2.66 -22.16 9.07
C THR A 294 3.40 -21.36 7.99
N ALA A 295 3.02 -21.51 6.73
CA ALA A 295 3.62 -20.74 5.62
C ALA A 295 3.45 -19.23 5.84
N MET A 296 2.27 -18.81 6.29
CA MET A 296 1.96 -17.40 6.53
C MET A 296 2.85 -16.72 7.59
N PHE A 297 3.50 -17.45 8.50
CA PHE A 297 4.47 -16.87 9.44
C PHE A 297 5.74 -16.37 8.76
N PHE A 298 6.18 -17.07 7.72
CA PHE A 298 7.44 -16.76 7.04
C PHE A 298 7.29 -15.66 6.00
N ILE A 299 6.08 -15.47 5.45
CA ILE A 299 5.81 -14.45 4.43
C ILE A 299 6.20 -13.04 4.88
N PRO A 300 5.64 -12.49 5.98
CA PRO A 300 5.96 -11.13 6.41
C PRO A 300 7.40 -10.97 6.88
N LEU A 301 8.01 -12.02 7.43
CA LEU A 301 9.40 -12.00 7.86
C LEU A 301 10.35 -11.76 6.68
N ILE A 302 10.19 -12.52 5.61
CA ILE A 302 11.02 -12.38 4.41
C ILE A 302 10.69 -11.08 3.67
N ASN A 303 9.40 -10.71 3.57
CA ASN A 303 8.98 -9.45 2.96
C ASN A 303 9.60 -8.24 3.69
N ALA A 304 9.57 -8.21 5.03
CA ALA A 304 10.19 -7.16 5.82
C ALA A 304 11.70 -7.06 5.60
N ALA A 305 12.40 -8.21 5.54
CA ALA A 305 13.82 -8.25 5.25
C ALA A 305 14.13 -7.71 3.84
N MET A 306 13.37 -8.13 2.83
CA MET A 306 13.52 -7.64 1.45
C MET A 306 13.29 -6.13 1.35
N THR A 307 12.22 -5.62 1.98
CA THR A 307 11.90 -4.19 2.01
C THR A 307 13.00 -3.39 2.71
N ALA A 308 13.53 -3.87 3.82
CA ALA A 308 14.61 -3.20 4.54
C ALA A 308 15.92 -3.15 3.72
N LEU A 309 16.21 -4.18 2.93
CA LEU A 309 17.43 -4.25 2.11
C LEU A 309 17.28 -3.51 0.78
N SER A 310 16.07 -3.35 0.25
CA SER A 310 15.84 -2.83 -1.09
C SER A 310 16.43 -1.42 -1.31
N GLY A 311 16.34 -0.54 -0.31
CA GLY A 311 16.92 0.80 -0.38
C GLY A 311 18.43 0.78 -0.53
N PHE A 312 19.13 -0.06 0.26
CA PHE A 312 20.58 -0.21 0.17
C PHE A 312 21.02 -0.76 -1.18
N ILE A 313 20.31 -1.77 -1.68
CA ILE A 313 20.57 -2.36 -2.99
C ILE A 313 20.38 -1.29 -4.09
N THR A 314 19.30 -0.52 -4.02
CA THR A 314 18.96 0.50 -5.01
C THR A 314 20.01 1.62 -5.06
N ASP A 315 20.52 2.03 -3.91
CA ASP A 315 21.58 3.05 -3.86
C ASP A 315 22.93 2.51 -4.33
N LEU A 316 23.20 1.22 -4.10
CA LEU A 316 24.46 0.60 -4.51
C LEU A 316 24.54 0.36 -6.03
N ILE A 317 23.52 -0.29 -6.62
CA ILE A 317 23.59 -0.75 -8.03
C ILE A 317 22.84 0.14 -9.04
N GLY A 318 22.12 1.15 -8.57
CA GLY A 318 21.28 2.05 -9.41
C GLY A 318 19.82 1.58 -9.51
N ARG A 319 18.98 2.47 -10.03
CA ARG A 319 17.51 2.28 -10.02
C ARG A 319 17.08 1.20 -11.00
N LYS A 320 17.53 1.30 -12.24
CA LYS A 320 17.22 0.36 -13.32
C LYS A 320 17.68 -1.06 -12.99
N ARG A 321 18.91 -1.24 -12.55
CA ARG A 321 19.46 -2.55 -12.18
C ARG A 321 18.74 -3.11 -10.96
N SER A 322 18.38 -2.26 -10.01
CA SER A 322 17.65 -2.69 -8.81
C SER A 322 16.27 -3.24 -9.16
N VAL A 323 15.49 -2.59 -10.05
CA VAL A 323 14.22 -3.13 -10.54
C VAL A 323 14.42 -4.51 -11.17
N MET A 324 15.47 -4.69 -12.00
CA MET A 324 15.78 -5.97 -12.63
C MET A 324 16.06 -7.08 -11.59
N VAL A 325 16.90 -6.78 -10.60
CA VAL A 325 17.26 -7.74 -9.55
C VAL A 325 16.04 -8.13 -8.72
N HIS A 326 15.27 -7.15 -8.25
CA HIS A 326 14.08 -7.40 -7.44
C HIS A 326 12.98 -8.16 -8.23
N THR A 327 12.78 -7.81 -9.51
CA THR A 327 11.85 -8.56 -10.39
C THR A 327 12.33 -9.98 -10.65
N GLY A 328 13.65 -10.19 -10.81
CA GLY A 328 14.24 -11.53 -10.93
C GLY A 328 14.01 -12.39 -9.68
N ILE A 329 14.23 -11.81 -8.48
CA ILE A 329 13.92 -12.47 -7.20
C ILE A 329 12.42 -12.79 -7.12
N ALA A 330 11.55 -11.85 -7.50
CA ALA A 330 10.10 -12.06 -7.51
C ALA A 330 9.70 -13.21 -8.45
N LEU A 331 10.26 -13.29 -9.65
CA LEU A 331 9.98 -14.39 -10.60
C LEU A 331 10.36 -15.75 -10.03
N VAL A 332 11.58 -15.88 -9.50
CA VAL A 332 12.04 -17.12 -8.86
C VAL A 332 11.17 -17.47 -7.66
N GLY A 333 10.85 -16.47 -6.82
CA GLY A 333 9.97 -16.63 -5.67
C GLY A 333 8.57 -17.13 -6.06
N LEU A 334 7.96 -16.54 -7.10
CA LEU A 334 6.64 -16.94 -7.58
C LEU A 334 6.61 -18.37 -8.12
N VAL A 335 7.57 -18.72 -8.98
CA VAL A 335 7.68 -20.09 -9.53
C VAL A 335 7.86 -21.10 -8.40
N SER A 336 8.80 -20.82 -7.47
CA SER A 336 9.03 -21.69 -6.30
C SER A 336 7.78 -21.80 -5.43
N PHE A 337 7.08 -20.70 -5.16
CA PHE A 337 5.86 -20.68 -4.36
C PHE A 337 4.79 -21.60 -4.96
N VAL A 338 4.47 -21.43 -6.25
CA VAL A 338 3.44 -22.23 -6.91
C VAL A 338 3.83 -23.71 -6.99
N CYS A 339 5.07 -24.00 -7.38
CA CYS A 339 5.54 -25.38 -7.43
C CYS A 339 5.53 -26.04 -6.04
N CYS A 340 6.06 -25.37 -5.02
CA CYS A 340 6.12 -25.93 -3.67
C CYS A 340 4.73 -26.15 -3.06
N SER A 341 3.78 -25.24 -3.35
CA SER A 341 2.39 -25.37 -2.89
C SER A 341 1.68 -26.58 -3.50
N ASN A 342 1.97 -26.92 -4.78
CA ASN A 342 1.27 -27.98 -5.51
C ASN A 342 1.94 -29.36 -5.35
N PHE A 343 3.24 -29.41 -5.01
CA PHE A 343 3.98 -30.67 -4.90
C PHE A 343 4.21 -31.14 -3.45
N GLY A 344 3.48 -30.57 -2.48
CA GLY A 344 3.53 -31.03 -1.08
C GLY A 344 4.85 -30.76 -0.37
N ILE A 345 5.58 -29.72 -0.78
CA ILE A 345 6.85 -29.33 -0.16
C ILE A 345 6.60 -28.61 1.16
N SER A 346 7.60 -28.60 2.04
CA SER A 346 7.53 -27.98 3.38
C SER A 346 6.84 -26.60 3.36
N PRO A 347 5.84 -26.34 4.24
CA PRO A 347 5.15 -25.07 4.33
C PRO A 347 6.08 -23.88 4.63
N VAL A 348 7.21 -24.14 5.29
CA VAL A 348 8.26 -23.14 5.54
C VAL A 348 8.84 -22.63 4.21
N ILE A 349 9.16 -23.55 3.28
CA ILE A 349 9.71 -23.20 1.97
C ILE A 349 8.66 -22.46 1.14
N VAL A 350 7.39 -22.86 1.21
CA VAL A 350 6.27 -22.16 0.56
C VAL A 350 6.18 -20.71 1.05
N GLY A 351 6.21 -20.50 2.37
CA GLY A 351 6.16 -19.18 2.98
C GLY A 351 7.35 -18.29 2.62
N ILE A 352 8.56 -18.85 2.66
CA ILE A 352 9.80 -18.15 2.25
C ILE A 352 9.74 -17.77 0.77
N SER A 353 9.30 -18.69 -0.10
CA SER A 353 9.20 -18.44 -1.53
C SER A 353 8.23 -17.31 -1.86
N TYR A 354 7.04 -17.32 -1.22
CA TYR A 354 6.09 -16.21 -1.38
C TYR A 354 6.61 -14.90 -0.78
N GLY A 355 7.31 -14.95 0.34
CA GLY A 355 7.97 -13.79 0.93
C GLY A 355 8.98 -13.13 -0.01
N PHE A 356 9.82 -13.91 -0.69
CA PHE A 356 10.72 -13.40 -1.74
C PHE A 356 9.96 -12.85 -2.94
N PHE A 357 8.88 -13.52 -3.36
CA PHE A 357 8.04 -13.02 -4.45
C PHE A 357 7.46 -11.65 -4.11
N ILE A 358 6.73 -11.53 -3.01
CA ILE A 358 6.02 -10.30 -2.67
C ILE A 358 6.98 -9.15 -2.29
N GLY A 359 8.06 -9.46 -1.56
CA GLY A 359 9.09 -8.50 -1.21
C GLY A 359 9.86 -7.99 -2.42
N GLY A 360 10.23 -8.86 -3.36
CA GLY A 360 10.85 -8.46 -4.62
C GLY A 360 9.90 -7.64 -5.51
N LEU A 361 8.65 -8.08 -5.63
CA LEU A 361 7.65 -7.42 -6.46
C LEU A 361 7.38 -5.98 -6.01
N TRP A 362 7.10 -5.77 -4.71
CA TRP A 362 6.80 -4.43 -4.19
C TRP A 362 8.04 -3.54 -4.11
N SER A 363 9.24 -4.11 -3.83
CA SER A 363 10.48 -3.33 -3.91
C SER A 363 10.75 -2.83 -5.34
N ALA A 364 10.51 -3.66 -6.36
CA ALA A 364 10.61 -3.24 -7.75
C ALA A 364 9.54 -2.18 -8.10
N ALA A 365 8.31 -2.35 -7.62
CA ALA A 365 7.21 -1.41 -7.83
C ALA A 365 7.51 -0.03 -7.23
N ASP A 366 7.98 0.06 -5.99
CA ASP A 366 8.32 1.33 -5.33
C ASP A 366 9.37 2.11 -6.14
N ILE A 367 10.37 1.43 -6.70
CA ILE A 367 11.38 2.07 -7.53
C ILE A 367 10.78 2.53 -8.87
N LEU A 368 9.97 1.68 -9.52
CA LEU A 368 9.42 1.93 -10.85
C LEU A 368 8.31 2.98 -10.86
N PHE A 369 7.48 3.05 -9.82
CA PHE A 369 6.33 3.96 -9.75
C PHE A 369 6.63 5.28 -9.04
N ILE A 370 7.61 5.30 -8.14
CA ILE A 370 7.87 6.45 -7.30
C ILE A 370 9.25 7.04 -7.59
N LEU A 371 10.30 6.22 -7.50
CA LEU A 371 11.66 6.72 -7.51
C LEU A 371 12.11 7.17 -8.92
N ILE A 372 12.01 6.29 -9.92
CA ILE A 372 12.40 6.62 -11.30
C ILE A 372 11.56 7.78 -11.88
N PRO A 373 10.21 7.78 -11.78
CA PRO A 373 9.43 8.93 -12.24
C PRO A 373 9.73 10.20 -11.48
N GLY A 374 9.94 10.12 -10.16
CA GLY A 374 10.30 11.26 -9.32
C GLY A 374 11.64 11.89 -9.70
N GLU A 375 12.64 11.07 -10.05
CA GLU A 375 13.97 11.51 -10.50
C GLU A 375 13.96 11.98 -11.97
N SER A 376 12.96 11.58 -12.77
CA SER A 376 12.84 11.96 -14.20
C SER A 376 11.94 13.18 -14.44
N THR A 377 11.41 13.82 -13.39
CA THR A 377 10.40 14.87 -13.50
C THR A 377 10.83 16.16 -12.82
N PRO A 378 10.59 17.35 -13.46
CA PRO A 378 10.83 18.65 -12.87
C PRO A 378 10.13 18.82 -11.51
N THR A 379 10.74 19.58 -10.61
CA THR A 379 10.27 19.70 -9.21
C THR A 379 8.81 20.16 -9.09
N ASN A 380 8.36 21.09 -9.95
CA ASN A 380 6.99 21.62 -9.96
C ASN A 380 5.93 20.61 -10.42
N LEU A 381 6.29 19.58 -11.21
CA LEU A 381 5.37 18.55 -11.72
C LEU A 381 5.51 17.20 -10.99
N ARG A 382 6.59 17.00 -10.22
CA ARG A 382 6.97 15.70 -9.62
C ARG A 382 5.84 15.01 -8.87
N VAL A 383 5.20 15.72 -7.98
CA VAL A 383 4.09 15.18 -7.15
C VAL A 383 2.91 14.77 -8.02
N SER A 384 2.54 15.60 -9.00
CA SER A 384 1.43 15.33 -9.90
C SER A 384 1.71 14.16 -10.85
N VAL A 385 2.96 14.03 -11.31
CA VAL A 385 3.38 12.90 -12.17
C VAL A 385 3.37 11.59 -11.39
N VAL A 386 3.98 11.54 -10.20
CA VAL A 386 3.95 10.34 -9.35
C VAL A 386 2.51 9.97 -8.97
N GLY A 387 1.66 10.95 -8.64
CA GLY A 387 0.23 10.73 -8.39
C GLY A 387 -0.52 10.16 -9.62
N THR A 388 -0.22 10.67 -10.80
CA THR A 388 -0.81 10.17 -12.07
C THR A 388 -0.33 8.74 -12.38
N MET A 389 0.92 8.41 -12.10
CA MET A 389 1.43 7.03 -12.19
C MET A 389 0.66 6.09 -11.25
N GLY A 390 0.30 6.55 -10.06
CA GLY A 390 -0.55 5.78 -9.13
C GLY A 390 -1.95 5.48 -9.70
N ILE A 391 -2.58 6.43 -10.40
CA ILE A 391 -3.87 6.21 -11.10
C ILE A 391 -3.71 5.17 -12.20
N MET A 392 -2.67 5.27 -13.02
CA MET A 392 -2.36 4.29 -14.07
C MET A 392 -2.13 2.88 -13.50
N SER A 393 -1.47 2.80 -12.35
CA SER A 393 -1.31 1.57 -11.59
C SER A 393 -2.66 0.96 -11.20
N GLY A 394 -3.61 1.77 -10.70
CA GLY A 394 -4.96 1.32 -10.37
C GLY A 394 -5.66 0.66 -11.57
N VAL A 395 -5.58 1.28 -12.75
CA VAL A 395 -6.16 0.72 -14.00
C VAL A 395 -5.49 -0.61 -14.38
N GLY A 396 -4.18 -0.69 -14.30
CA GLY A 396 -3.43 -1.93 -14.56
C GLY A 396 -3.82 -3.06 -13.61
N ASN A 397 -4.07 -2.74 -12.35
CA ASN A 397 -4.51 -3.70 -11.33
C ASN A 397 -5.92 -4.24 -11.64
N VAL A 398 -6.87 -3.39 -12.03
CA VAL A 398 -8.21 -3.81 -12.46
C VAL A 398 -8.13 -4.79 -13.62
N LEU A 399 -7.30 -4.50 -14.63
CA LEU A 399 -7.08 -5.39 -15.77
C LEU A 399 -6.51 -6.75 -15.32
N SER A 400 -5.51 -6.73 -14.44
CA SER A 400 -4.87 -7.92 -13.91
C SER A 400 -5.87 -8.81 -13.14
N VAL A 401 -6.66 -8.23 -12.26
CA VAL A 401 -7.70 -8.94 -11.50
C VAL A 401 -8.76 -9.51 -12.44
N ALA A 402 -9.17 -8.76 -13.46
CA ALA A 402 -10.16 -9.23 -14.45
C ALA A 402 -9.64 -10.46 -15.22
N ILE A 403 -8.38 -10.45 -15.67
CA ILE A 403 -7.75 -11.60 -16.36
C ILE A 403 -7.73 -12.83 -15.44
N ILE A 404 -7.31 -12.69 -14.19
CA ILE A 404 -7.27 -13.81 -13.24
C ILE A 404 -8.69 -14.31 -12.94
N THR A 405 -9.65 -13.41 -12.71
CA THR A 405 -11.05 -13.76 -12.41
C THR A 405 -11.67 -14.59 -13.53
N VAL A 406 -11.50 -14.14 -14.78
CA VAL A 406 -12.01 -14.89 -15.95
C VAL A 406 -11.25 -16.20 -16.12
N GLY A 407 -9.93 -16.19 -15.92
CA GLY A 407 -9.10 -17.39 -16.02
C GLY A 407 -9.49 -18.51 -15.04
N MET A 408 -9.94 -18.16 -13.83
CA MET A 408 -10.40 -19.13 -12.82
C MET A 408 -11.61 -19.97 -13.27
N LEU A 409 -12.38 -19.48 -14.26
CA LEU A 409 -13.51 -20.22 -14.82
C LEU A 409 -13.09 -21.33 -15.79
N PHE A 410 -11.84 -21.29 -16.28
CA PHE A 410 -11.34 -22.21 -17.31
C PHE A 410 -10.14 -23.05 -16.83
N ILE A 411 -9.42 -22.60 -15.82
CA ILE A 411 -8.18 -23.22 -15.33
C ILE A 411 -8.36 -23.59 -13.85
N GLU A 412 -8.28 -24.88 -13.56
CA GLU A 412 -8.49 -25.43 -12.22
C GLU A 412 -7.45 -24.94 -11.21
N SER A 413 -6.18 -24.91 -11.61
CA SER A 413 -5.10 -24.46 -10.73
C SER A 413 -4.90 -22.98 -10.80
N ILE A 414 -5.30 -22.26 -9.75
CA ILE A 414 -5.13 -20.81 -9.61
C ILE A 414 -3.64 -20.43 -9.63
N GLY A 415 -2.78 -21.27 -9.05
CA GLY A 415 -1.33 -21.05 -9.05
C GLY A 415 -0.73 -21.07 -10.45
N PHE A 416 -1.04 -22.08 -11.27
CA PHE A 416 -0.54 -22.15 -12.65
C PHE A 416 -1.18 -21.08 -13.55
N LEU A 417 -2.46 -20.74 -13.34
CA LEU A 417 -3.07 -19.59 -13.99
C LEU A 417 -2.27 -18.31 -13.69
N TYR A 418 -1.93 -18.09 -12.42
CA TYR A 418 -1.19 -16.90 -12.04
C TYR A 418 0.22 -16.89 -12.63
N LEU A 419 0.94 -18.01 -12.69
CA LEU A 419 2.21 -18.10 -13.39
C LEU A 419 2.08 -17.72 -14.87
N GLY A 420 1.04 -18.24 -15.55
CA GLY A 420 0.77 -17.97 -16.96
C GLY A 420 0.49 -16.48 -17.25
N VAL A 421 -0.02 -15.74 -16.29
CA VAL A 421 -0.27 -14.29 -16.39
C VAL A 421 0.95 -13.48 -15.95
N ALA A 422 1.48 -13.73 -14.75
CA ALA A 422 2.50 -12.88 -14.14
C ALA A 422 3.84 -12.94 -14.89
N ILE A 423 4.30 -14.13 -15.29
CA ILE A 423 5.61 -14.29 -15.94
C ILE A 423 5.69 -13.50 -17.25
N PRO A 424 4.77 -13.63 -18.23
CA PRO A 424 4.83 -12.86 -19.46
C PRO A 424 4.82 -11.34 -19.22
N PHE A 425 3.93 -10.85 -18.33
CA PHE A 425 3.86 -9.43 -18.05
C PHE A 425 5.15 -8.89 -17.40
N LEU A 426 5.72 -9.60 -16.42
CA LEU A 426 6.99 -9.21 -15.79
C LEU A 426 8.16 -9.24 -16.79
N LEU A 427 8.24 -10.25 -17.65
CA LEU A 427 9.28 -10.33 -18.68
C LEU A 427 9.16 -9.20 -19.70
N ILE A 428 7.94 -8.88 -20.17
CA ILE A 428 7.71 -7.77 -21.09
C ILE A 428 8.08 -6.43 -20.42
N ALA A 429 7.68 -6.23 -19.16
CA ALA A 429 8.05 -5.04 -18.40
C ALA A 429 9.59 -4.92 -18.27
N MET A 430 10.29 -6.03 -17.98
CA MET A 430 11.76 -6.04 -17.93
C MET A 430 12.40 -5.70 -19.28
N VAL A 431 11.88 -6.22 -20.39
CA VAL A 431 12.38 -5.88 -21.74
C VAL A 431 12.23 -4.38 -22.01
N ILE A 432 11.08 -3.80 -21.70
CA ILE A 432 10.84 -2.35 -21.85
C ILE A 432 11.78 -1.55 -20.95
N LEU A 433 11.93 -1.96 -19.69
CA LEU A 433 12.85 -1.32 -18.75
C LEU A 433 14.30 -1.30 -19.30
N VAL A 434 14.76 -2.46 -19.78
CA VAL A 434 16.15 -2.59 -20.28
C VAL A 434 16.37 -1.78 -21.55
N THR A 435 15.40 -1.78 -22.47
CA THR A 435 15.60 -1.21 -23.81
C THR A 435 15.19 0.25 -23.94
N LYS A 436 14.27 0.74 -23.10
CA LYS A 436 13.64 2.07 -23.28
C LYS A 436 13.76 3.01 -22.10
N VAL A 437 14.10 2.51 -20.90
CA VAL A 437 14.23 3.34 -19.69
C VAL A 437 15.73 3.57 -19.41
N ASN A 438 16.13 4.80 -19.19
CA ASN A 438 17.49 5.16 -18.82
C ASN A 438 17.69 5.09 -17.30
N GLU A 439 18.95 4.96 -16.86
CA GLU A 439 19.33 5.00 -15.44
C GLU A 439 19.19 6.43 -14.91
N THR A 440 18.59 6.58 -13.72
CA THR A 440 18.38 7.89 -13.09
C THR A 440 19.25 8.13 -11.86
N LYS A 441 20.11 7.16 -11.49
CA LYS A 441 21.03 7.31 -10.35
C LYS A 441 21.96 8.50 -10.52
N GLY A 442 21.97 9.41 -9.54
CA GLY A 442 22.88 10.55 -9.52
C GLY A 442 22.42 11.76 -10.32
N VAL A 443 21.20 11.78 -10.80
CA VAL A 443 20.60 12.93 -11.48
C VAL A 443 20.40 14.08 -10.48
N ASP A 444 20.81 15.29 -10.86
CA ASP A 444 20.55 16.49 -10.05
C ASP A 444 19.08 16.90 -10.17
N LEU A 445 18.33 16.67 -9.09
CA LEU A 445 16.89 16.92 -9.02
C LEU A 445 16.50 18.38 -9.18
N THR A 446 17.42 19.32 -9.10
CA THR A 446 17.16 20.77 -9.23
C THR A 446 17.18 21.22 -10.69
N THR A 447 17.87 20.49 -11.57
CA THR A 447 18.09 20.85 -12.98
C THR A 447 17.26 20.04 -13.96
N VAL A 448 16.56 18.99 -13.49
CA VAL A 448 15.76 18.11 -14.35
C VAL A 448 14.65 18.87 -15.06
N THR A 449 14.63 18.78 -16.38
CA THR A 449 13.61 19.35 -17.27
C THR A 449 12.72 18.28 -17.91
N GLY A 450 13.17 17.02 -17.91
CA GLY A 450 12.53 15.87 -18.57
C GLY A 450 13.01 15.63 -20.01
N SER A 451 13.70 16.59 -20.61
CA SER A 451 14.23 16.49 -21.98
C SER A 451 15.62 15.87 -22.06
N GLU A 452 16.25 15.60 -20.93
CA GLU A 452 17.61 15.02 -20.87
C GLU A 452 17.70 13.62 -21.49
N TRP A 453 16.55 12.97 -21.66
CA TRP A 453 16.43 11.60 -22.18
C TRP A 453 15.60 11.49 -23.48
N ASP A 454 15.23 12.61 -24.09
CA ASP A 454 14.49 12.65 -25.38
C ASP A 454 15.46 12.56 -26.64
#